data_ebcc301ac81dd4299d8620a6257c1274
#
_entry.id   ebcc301ac81dd4299d8620a6257c1274
#
_cell.length_a   1.000
_cell.length_b   1.000
_cell.length_c   1.000
_cell.angle_alpha   90.00
_cell.angle_beta   90.00
_cell.angle_gamma   90.00
#
_symmetry.space_group_name_H-M   'P 1'
#
loop_
_entity.id
_entity.type
_entity.pdbx_description
1 polymer ?
#
loop_
_entity_poly.entity_id
_entity_poly.type
_entity_poly.pdbx_seq_one_letter_code
_entity_poly.pdbx_strand_id
1 'polypeptide(L)'
;PEAGKETPAEPLPNSPIVRPGNYVLQLGAYREVSEAERLQTKLSRLGISASLQRIAIDADVFHRVRIGPVSDLEALNRTRARLRAADIDVVVIRVSD
;
A
#
# COMPACT_ATOMS: atom_id res chain seq x y z
N PRO A 1 -4.26 -14.20 18.06
CA PRO A 1 -4.59 -13.71 17.65
C PRO A 1 -4.42 -13.78 16.47
N GLU A 2 -4.65 -13.28 15.95
CA GLU A 2 -4.68 -13.25 14.67
C GLU A 2 -3.57 -12.43 14.24
N ALA A 3 -2.38 -12.70 14.65
CA ALA A 3 -1.21 -12.00 14.22
C ALA A 3 -1.23 -11.96 12.71
N GLY A 4 -1.01 -10.81 12.14
CA GLY A 4 -1.06 -10.65 10.70
C GLY A 4 -2.44 -10.36 10.14
N LYS A 5 -3.43 -10.31 11.02
CA LYS A 5 -4.76 -9.98 10.56
C LYS A 5 -4.79 -8.56 10.03
N GLU A 6 -5.41 -8.37 8.89
CA GLU A 6 -5.47 -7.08 8.24
C GLU A 6 -6.90 -6.59 8.16
N THR A 7 -7.09 -5.31 8.38
CA THR A 7 -8.41 -4.70 8.26
C THR A 7 -8.30 -3.41 7.46
N PRO A 8 -9.31 -3.12 6.64
CA PRO A 8 -9.35 -1.83 5.96
C PRO A 8 -9.37 -0.71 6.99
N ALA A 9 -8.56 0.31 6.78
CA ALA A 9 -8.38 1.36 7.78
C ALA A 9 -8.68 2.76 7.27
N GLU A 10 -8.94 2.92 5.98
CA GLU A 10 -9.17 4.24 5.44
C GLU A 10 -10.65 4.55 5.41
N PRO A 11 -11.14 5.38 6.33
CA PRO A 11 -12.58 5.67 6.39
C PRO A 11 -13.03 6.55 5.23
N LEU A 12 -12.27 7.58 4.89
CA LEU A 12 -12.59 8.50 3.81
C LEU A 12 -11.31 8.88 3.08
N PRO A 13 -11.38 9.08 1.76
CA PRO A 13 -10.16 9.32 0.97
C PRO A 13 -9.36 10.53 1.40
N ASN A 14 -10.02 11.60 1.85
CA ASN A 14 -9.33 12.83 2.21
C ASN A 14 -9.13 13.04 3.69
N SER A 15 -9.56 12.10 4.50
CA SER A 15 -9.43 12.23 5.95
C SER A 15 -8.09 11.67 6.41
N PRO A 16 -7.39 12.38 7.30
CA PRO A 16 -6.14 11.84 7.81
C PRO A 16 -6.39 10.64 8.70
N ILE A 17 -5.45 9.71 8.70
CA ILE A 17 -5.51 8.57 9.59
C ILE A 17 -4.86 9.01 10.89
N VAL A 18 -5.60 8.89 11.98
CA VAL A 18 -5.13 9.37 13.29
C VAL A 18 -4.98 8.27 14.32
N ARG A 19 -5.49 7.08 14.03
CA ARG A 19 -5.41 5.96 14.96
C ARG A 19 -4.03 5.34 14.90
N PRO A 20 -3.32 5.24 16.04
CA PRO A 20 -1.98 4.62 16.02
C PRO A 20 -2.05 3.16 15.57
N GLY A 21 -0.98 2.69 14.98
CA GLY A 21 -0.87 1.32 14.53
C GLY A 21 0.14 1.20 13.41
N ASN A 22 0.23 -0.01 12.88
CA ASN A 22 1.05 -0.28 11.72
C ASN A 22 0.14 -0.41 10.51
N TYR A 23 0.55 0.23 9.42
CA TYR A 23 -0.28 0.29 8.23
C TYR A 23 0.48 -0.15 7.00
N VAL A 24 -0.23 -0.79 6.09
CA VAL A 24 0.31 -1.18 4.80
C VAL A 24 -0.57 -0.54 3.74
N LEU A 25 0.06 0.02 2.72
CA LEU A 25 -0.66 0.60 1.60
C LEU A 25 -0.53 -0.36 0.42
N GLN A 26 -1.66 -0.81 -0.11
CA GLN A 26 -1.68 -1.73 -1.25
C GLN A 26 -2.17 -0.95 -2.46
N LEU A 27 -1.39 -0.97 -3.52
CA LEU A 27 -1.66 -0.12 -4.66
C LEU A 27 -2.22 -0.86 -5.85
N GLY A 28 -1.85 -2.11 -6.03
CA GLY A 28 -2.36 -2.87 -7.14
C GLY A 28 -1.77 -4.26 -7.17
N ALA A 29 -2.38 -5.14 -7.93
CA ALA A 29 -1.87 -6.48 -8.15
C ALA A 29 -1.95 -6.76 -9.63
N TYR A 30 -0.85 -7.22 -10.21
CA TYR A 30 -0.74 -7.39 -11.66
C TYR A 30 -0.27 -8.79 -11.99
N ARG A 31 -0.78 -9.34 -13.08
CA ARG A 31 -0.31 -10.65 -13.56
C ARG A 31 1.08 -10.55 -14.16
N GLU A 32 1.41 -9.39 -14.76
CA GLU A 32 2.71 -9.19 -15.37
C GLU A 32 3.61 -8.43 -14.42
N VAL A 33 4.78 -8.99 -14.14
CA VAL A 33 5.72 -8.34 -13.23
C VAL A 33 6.16 -6.97 -13.78
N SER A 34 6.22 -6.85 -15.10
CA SER A 34 6.64 -5.57 -15.69
C SER A 34 5.68 -4.44 -15.38
N GLU A 35 4.39 -4.73 -15.25
CA GLU A 35 3.42 -3.70 -14.88
C GLU A 35 3.61 -3.26 -13.45
N ALA A 36 3.85 -4.22 -12.57
CA ALA A 36 4.12 -3.90 -11.17
C ALA A 36 5.41 -3.08 -11.05
N GLU A 37 6.41 -3.41 -11.83
CA GLU A 37 7.67 -2.69 -11.81
C GLU A 37 7.53 -1.27 -12.33
N ARG A 38 6.66 -1.06 -13.30
CA ARG A 38 6.40 0.30 -13.80
C ARG A 38 5.79 1.16 -12.71
N LEU A 39 4.86 0.61 -11.95
CA LEU A 39 4.27 1.34 -10.84
C LEU A 39 5.33 1.60 -9.77
N GLN A 40 6.15 0.61 -9.48
CA GLN A 40 7.22 0.78 -8.50
C GLN A 40 8.17 1.90 -8.92
N THR A 41 8.51 1.98 -10.19
CA THR A 41 9.37 3.03 -10.73
C THR A 41 8.70 4.39 -10.61
N LYS A 42 7.41 4.46 -10.94
CA LYS A 42 6.68 5.71 -10.82
C LYS A 42 6.66 6.20 -9.38
N LEU A 43 6.46 5.30 -8.43
CA LEU A 43 6.47 5.65 -7.02
C LEU A 43 7.84 6.12 -6.57
N SER A 44 8.89 5.47 -7.05
CA SER A 44 10.25 5.87 -6.72
C SER A 44 10.52 7.32 -7.15
N ARG A 45 9.98 7.72 -8.30
CA ARG A 45 10.13 9.09 -8.77
C ARG A 45 9.38 10.09 -7.89
N LEU A 46 8.39 9.63 -7.17
CA LEU A 46 7.66 10.46 -6.21
C LEU A 46 8.30 10.42 -4.83
N GLY A 47 9.43 9.75 -4.69
CA GLY A 47 10.11 9.62 -3.41
C GLY A 47 9.49 8.56 -2.52
N ILE A 48 8.75 7.62 -3.08
CA ILE A 48 8.06 6.59 -2.33
C ILE A 48 8.69 5.24 -2.64
N SER A 49 9.14 4.54 -1.59
CA SER A 49 9.70 3.20 -1.75
C SER A 49 8.59 2.16 -1.63
N ALA A 50 8.47 1.33 -2.63
CA ALA A 50 7.46 0.28 -2.63
C ALA A 50 8.15 -1.06 -2.90
N SER A 51 7.54 -2.12 -2.40
CA SER A 51 8.03 -3.48 -2.63
C SER A 51 7.03 -4.25 -3.46
N LEU A 52 7.51 -5.29 -4.12
CA LEU A 52 6.67 -6.19 -4.88
C LEU A 52 6.54 -7.49 -4.10
N GLN A 53 5.31 -7.98 -4.02
CA GLN A 53 5.03 -9.24 -3.34
C GLN A 53 4.37 -10.18 -4.33
N ARG A 54 4.97 -11.35 -4.48
CA ARG A 54 4.41 -12.38 -5.36
C ARG A 54 3.36 -13.14 -4.59
N ILE A 55 2.16 -13.23 -5.15
CA ILE A 55 1.04 -13.87 -4.50
C ILE A 55 0.46 -14.91 -5.44
N ALA A 56 0.28 -16.13 -4.93
CA ALA A 56 -0.36 -17.19 -5.70
C ALA A 56 -1.79 -17.35 -5.20
N ILE A 57 -2.75 -17.25 -6.11
CA ILE A 57 -4.16 -17.45 -5.80
C ILE A 57 -4.66 -18.50 -6.76
N ASP A 58 -4.96 -19.69 -6.25
CA ASP A 58 -5.32 -20.83 -7.07
C ASP A 58 -4.20 -21.10 -8.09
N ALA A 59 -4.50 -21.10 -9.37
CA ALA A 59 -3.51 -21.33 -10.41
C ALA A 59 -2.88 -20.05 -10.92
N ASP A 60 -3.28 -18.91 -10.39
CA ASP A 60 -2.80 -17.61 -10.88
C ASP A 60 -1.75 -17.03 -9.96
N VAL A 61 -0.81 -16.31 -10.57
CA VAL A 61 0.22 -15.60 -9.82
C VAL A 61 0.06 -14.12 -10.10
N PHE A 62 0.07 -13.33 -9.03
CA PHE A 62 -0.04 -11.87 -9.12
C PHE A 62 1.16 -11.23 -8.46
N HIS A 63 1.48 -10.03 -8.90
CA HIS A 63 2.56 -9.23 -8.33
C HIS A 63 1.92 -7.99 -7.70
N ARG A 64 1.93 -7.93 -6.37
CA ARG A 64 1.28 -6.85 -5.63
C ARG A 64 2.29 -5.79 -5.26
N VAL A 65 1.90 -4.54 -5.45
CA VAL A 65 2.73 -3.41 -5.06
C VAL A 65 2.28 -2.92 -3.70
N ARG A 66 3.19 -2.85 -2.74
CA ARG A 66 2.89 -2.49 -1.36
C ARG A 66 3.88 -1.48 -0.83
N ILE A 67 3.41 -0.66 0.09
CA ILE A 67 4.25 0.29 0.82
C ILE A 67 4.07 -0.02 2.30
N GLY A 68 5.17 -0.11 3.04
CA GLY A 68 5.10 -0.32 4.47
C GLY A 68 5.62 -1.66 4.90
N PRO A 69 5.43 -2.01 6.18
CA PRO A 69 4.56 -1.35 7.17
C PRO A 69 5.03 0.03 7.58
N VAL A 70 4.10 0.92 7.84
CA VAL A 70 4.38 2.29 8.25
C VAL A 70 3.68 2.52 9.60
N SER A 71 4.44 2.97 10.61
CA SER A 71 3.87 3.28 11.91
C SER A 71 3.85 4.78 12.20
N ASP A 72 4.56 5.56 11.42
CA ASP A 72 4.59 7.01 11.58
C ASP A 72 3.40 7.61 10.84
N LEU A 73 2.44 8.14 11.59
CA LEU A 73 1.21 8.65 10.99
C LEU A 73 1.44 9.86 10.10
N GLU A 74 2.42 10.68 10.41
CA GLU A 74 2.74 11.82 9.56
C GLU A 74 3.22 11.33 8.21
N ALA A 75 4.14 10.37 8.21
CA ALA A 75 4.66 9.81 6.97
C ALA A 75 3.56 9.10 6.18
N LEU A 76 2.70 8.38 6.89
CA LEU A 76 1.59 7.66 6.27
C LEU A 76 0.66 8.63 5.53
N ASN A 77 0.23 9.68 6.23
CA ASN A 77 -0.69 10.63 5.64
C ASN A 77 -0.05 11.45 4.53
N ARG A 78 1.23 11.74 4.65
CA ARG A 78 1.97 12.44 3.60
C ARG A 78 2.06 11.58 2.34
N THR A 79 2.33 10.30 2.51
CA THR A 79 2.38 9.37 1.38
C THR A 79 1.03 9.24 0.71
N ARG A 80 -0.03 9.13 1.51
CA ARG A 80 -1.38 9.07 0.95
C ARG A 80 -1.70 10.31 0.13
N ALA A 81 -1.30 11.48 0.61
CA ALA A 81 -1.53 12.72 -0.10
C ALA A 81 -0.78 12.75 -1.43
N ARG A 82 0.45 12.25 -1.46
CA ARG A 82 1.22 12.18 -2.70
C ARG A 82 0.59 11.22 -3.70
N LEU A 83 0.11 10.09 -3.22
CA LEU A 83 -0.55 9.12 -4.10
C LEU A 83 -1.82 9.70 -4.68
N ARG A 84 -2.60 10.40 -3.86
CA ARG A 84 -3.83 11.02 -4.34
C ARG A 84 -3.53 12.10 -5.36
N ALA A 85 -2.51 12.89 -5.12
CA ALA A 85 -2.12 13.95 -6.05
C ALA A 85 -1.64 13.38 -7.39
N ALA A 86 -1.10 12.18 -7.37
CA ALA A 86 -0.64 11.50 -8.59
C ALA A 86 -1.73 10.62 -9.22
N ASP A 87 -2.94 10.67 -8.67
CA ASP A 87 -4.07 9.90 -9.17
C ASP A 87 -3.83 8.40 -9.09
N ILE A 88 -3.15 7.96 -8.05
CA ILE A 88 -2.88 6.55 -7.83
C ILE A 88 -3.79 6.06 -6.71
N ASP A 89 -4.61 5.06 -7.00
CA ASP A 89 -5.51 4.50 -6.01
C ASP A 89 -4.73 3.66 -5.02
N VAL A 90 -5.17 3.71 -3.77
CA VAL A 90 -4.50 2.98 -2.70
C VAL A 90 -5.53 2.47 -1.71
N VAL A 91 -5.27 1.27 -1.19
CA VAL A 91 -6.06 0.71 -0.09
C VAL A 91 -5.16 0.69 1.13
N VAL A 92 -5.60 1.32 2.21
CA VAL A 92 -4.83 1.36 3.44
C VAL A 92 -5.34 0.27 4.37
N ILE A 93 -4.44 -0.56 4.86
CA ILE A 93 -4.79 -1.67 5.71
C ILE A 93 -4.02 -1.55 7.02
N ARG A 94 -4.75 -1.60 8.13
CA ARG A 94 -4.10 -1.62 9.43
C ARG A 94 -3.78 -3.06 9.77
N VAL A 95 -2.50 -3.33 10.02
CA VAL A 95 -2.09 -4.68 10.36
C VAL A 95 -1.94 -4.80 11.87
N SER A 96 -2.14 -6.00 12.37
CA SER A 96 -2.04 -6.22 13.80
C SER A 96 -0.63 -5.99 14.28
N ASP A 97 -0.53 -5.47 15.47
CA ASP A 97 0.76 -5.28 16.04
C ASP A 97 1.35 -6.51 16.57
#